data_7f112dca1d69b2e7f7baf5b8ca5ef62c
#
_entry.id   7f112dca1d69b2e7f7baf5b8ca5ef62c
#
_cell.length_a   1.000
_cell.length_b   1.000
_cell.length_c   1.000
_cell.angle_alpha   90.00
_cell.angle_beta   90.00
_cell.angle_gamma   90.00
#
_symmetry.space_group_name_H-M   'P 1'
#
loop_
_entity.id
_entity.type
_entity.pdbx_description
1 polymer ?
#
loop_
_entity_poly.entity_id
_entity_poly.type
_entity_poly.pdbx_seq_one_letter_code
_entity_poly.pdbx_strand_id
1 'polypeptide(L)'
;MSDIEKRGDEGPTTGVVVKAKPKTKKPSMYKVLMLNDDYTPMEFVVHILERFFAKNRQEATRIMLHVHRRGVGICGVYTYEVAETKVTQVMDFARQHQHPLQCTLEKD
;
A
#
# COMPACT_ATOMS: atom_id res chain seq x y z
N MET A 1 -15.95 -35.06 2.34
CA MET A 1 -15.37 -35.33 3.28
C MET A 1 -14.79 -34.92 3.59
N SER A 2 -14.90 -34.70 3.15
CA SER A 2 -14.18 -34.68 4.04
C SER A 2 -13.63 -34.14 4.21
N ASP A 3 -14.09 -34.21 3.63
CA ASP A 3 -13.32 -34.28 4.50
C ASP A 3 -12.86 -33.79 4.52
N ILE A 4 -13.68 -33.95 3.73
CA ILE A 4 -13.28 -34.16 4.46
C ILE A 4 -12.70 -33.88 4.56
N GLU A 5 -12.93 -33.90 4.10
CA GLU A 5 -12.38 -34.28 4.81
C GLU A 5 -11.66 -34.02 4.85
N LYS A 6 -12.34 -34.07 4.23
CA LYS A 6 -11.76 -34.40 4.83
C LYS A 6 -11.05 -34.21 4.89
N ARG A 7 -11.54 -34.42 4.37
CA ARG A 7 -10.89 -34.81 4.97
C ARG A 7 -10.18 -34.59 5.44
N GLY A 8 -10.89 -35.19 4.53
CA GLY A 8 -10.42 -35.60 5.58
C GLY A 8 -9.69 -35.56 5.80
N ASP A 9 -9.67 -35.70 5.63
CA ASP A 9 -8.97 -36.13 6.43
C ASP A 9 -8.27 -36.23 6.44
N GLU A 10 -8.43 -36.33 5.88
CA GLU A 10 -7.75 -36.83 6.49
C GLU A 10 -7.05 -36.85 6.68
N GLY A 11 -7.58 -36.96 5.70
CA GLY A 11 -7.12 -37.33 6.44
C GLY A 11 -6.50 -37.15 6.51
N PRO A 12 -6.46 -37.22 6.23
CA PRO A 12 -5.93 -37.20 6.72
C PRO A 12 -5.21 -36.90 6.69
N THR A 13 -5.41 -36.70 6.25
CA THR A 13 -4.86 -36.45 6.80
C THR A 13 -4.38 -35.94 6.84
N THR A 14 -4.65 -35.89 6.38
CA THR A 14 -4.22 -35.43 6.89
C THR A 14 -3.74 -34.82 7.18
N GLY A 15 -3.79 -34.63 6.90
CA GLY A 15 -3.47 -34.02 7.65
C GLY A 15 -2.91 -33.37 7.67
N VAL A 16 -2.95 -33.25 7.72
CA VAL A 16 -2.50 -32.53 8.13
C VAL A 16 -1.93 -31.87 8.23
N VAL A 17 -1.98 -31.67 8.27
CA VAL A 17 -1.54 -30.94 8.71
C VAL A 17 -0.92 -30.25 8.78
N VAL A 18 -1.02 -30.05 8.80
CA VAL A 18 -0.51 -29.35 9.14
C VAL A 18 0.00 -28.74 9.46
N LYS A 19 0.00 -28.49 9.68
CA LYS A 19 0.47 -27.92 10.20
C LYS A 19 1.08 -27.20 10.35
N ALA A 20 1.15 -26.88 10.40
CA ALA A 20 1.62 -26.29 10.74
C ALA A 20 2.03 -25.47 10.51
N LYS A 21 2.31 -25.09 10.50
CA LYS A 21 2.70 -24.36 10.50
C LYS A 21 2.94 -23.41 10.69
N PRO A 22 2.54 -23.25 10.81
CA PRO A 22 2.75 -22.00 11.32
C PRO A 22 3.97 -21.23 11.47
N LYS A 23 4.82 -21.54 11.03
CA LYS A 23 6.05 -20.79 10.93
C LYS A 23 5.99 -19.70 9.94
N THR A 24 4.81 -19.47 9.42
CA THR A 24 4.62 -18.39 8.48
C THR A 24 4.80 -17.08 9.21
N LYS A 25 5.83 -16.37 8.85
CA LYS A 25 6.04 -15.03 9.36
C LYS A 25 5.24 -14.07 8.54
N LYS A 26 4.76 -13.03 9.18
CA LYS A 26 4.11 -11.95 8.47
C LYS A 26 5.16 -11.28 7.59
N PRO A 27 4.81 -10.94 6.35
CA PRO A 27 5.74 -10.19 5.51
C PRO A 27 6.00 -8.82 6.11
N SER A 28 7.17 -8.29 5.85
CA SER A 28 7.47 -6.91 6.23
C SER A 28 6.51 -5.98 5.50
N MET A 29 6.12 -4.93 6.18
CA MET A 29 5.25 -3.91 5.60
C MET A 29 6.10 -2.70 5.22
N TYR A 30 5.60 -1.95 4.26
CA TYR A 30 6.30 -0.79 3.73
C TYR A 30 5.39 0.42 3.67
N LYS A 31 5.90 1.55 4.07
CA LYS A 31 5.20 2.83 3.98
C LYS A 31 5.43 3.42 2.60
N VAL A 32 4.37 3.88 1.97
CA VAL A 32 4.52 4.70 0.76
C VAL A 32 4.56 6.14 1.21
N LEU A 33 5.64 6.81 0.87
CA LEU A 33 5.89 8.19 1.27
C LEU A 33 5.74 9.11 0.07
N MET A 34 5.05 10.22 0.27
CA MET A 34 4.92 11.26 -0.74
C MET A 34 5.80 12.43 -0.34
N LEU A 35 6.56 12.92 -1.30
CA LEU A 35 7.49 14.01 -1.05
C LEU A 35 6.91 15.30 -1.59
N ASN A 36 7.11 16.38 -0.84
CA ASN A 36 6.64 17.69 -1.28
C ASN A 36 7.52 18.22 -2.41
N ASP A 37 6.90 18.96 -3.32
CA ASP A 37 7.62 19.75 -4.31
C ASP A 37 6.81 21.02 -4.54
N ASP A 38 7.44 22.02 -5.17
CA ASP A 38 6.84 23.34 -5.31
C ASP A 38 5.98 23.49 -6.56
N TYR A 39 5.89 22.45 -7.38
CA TYR A 39 5.29 22.58 -8.71
C TYR A 39 4.00 21.76 -8.86
N THR A 40 3.85 20.68 -8.11
CA THR A 40 2.65 19.86 -8.20
C THR A 40 1.51 20.56 -7.47
N PRO A 41 0.36 20.80 -8.14
CA PRO A 41 -0.76 21.49 -7.48
C PRO A 41 -1.32 20.66 -6.32
N MET A 42 -1.74 21.35 -5.27
CA MET A 42 -2.33 20.70 -4.10
C MET A 42 -3.54 19.86 -4.47
N GLU A 43 -4.36 20.36 -5.38
CA GLU A 43 -5.55 19.63 -5.80
C GLU A 43 -5.19 18.31 -6.47
N PHE A 44 -4.09 18.30 -7.21
CA PHE A 44 -3.61 17.07 -7.84
C PHE A 44 -3.18 16.06 -6.78
N VAL A 45 -2.50 16.51 -5.75
CA VAL A 45 -2.06 15.65 -4.65
C VAL A 45 -3.28 15.03 -3.95
N VAL A 46 -4.31 15.83 -3.69
CA VAL A 46 -5.54 15.33 -3.09
C VAL A 46 -6.16 14.27 -3.98
N HIS A 47 -6.21 14.51 -5.29
CA HIS A 47 -6.77 13.55 -6.25
C HIS A 47 -5.99 12.23 -6.23
N ILE A 48 -4.67 12.29 -6.18
CA ILE A 48 -3.80 11.11 -6.09
C ILE A 48 -4.16 10.29 -4.86
N LEU A 49 -4.30 10.95 -3.72
CA LEU A 49 -4.59 10.28 -2.47
C LEU A 49 -5.96 9.62 -2.48
N GLU A 50 -6.93 10.25 -3.13
CA GLU A 50 -8.26 9.67 -3.28
C GLU A 50 -8.23 8.47 -4.21
N ARG A 51 -7.56 8.61 -5.35
CA ARG A 51 -7.61 7.62 -6.41
C ARG A 51 -6.76 6.40 -6.11
N PHE A 52 -5.53 6.59 -5.65
CA PHE A 52 -4.58 5.49 -5.51
C PHE A 52 -4.46 4.96 -4.10
N PHE A 53 -4.89 5.73 -3.11
CA PHE A 53 -4.72 5.32 -1.71
C PHE A 53 -6.04 5.20 -0.97
N ALA A 54 -7.14 5.28 -1.70
CA ALA A 54 -8.49 5.05 -1.18
C ALA A 54 -8.83 5.97 0.00
N LYS A 55 -8.30 7.19 0.00
CA LYS A 55 -8.62 8.15 1.05
C LYS A 55 -9.87 8.91 0.66
N ASN A 56 -10.69 9.28 1.65
CA ASN A 56 -11.77 10.19 1.37
C ASN A 56 -11.19 11.61 1.27
N ARG A 57 -12.02 12.56 0.85
CA ARG A 57 -11.56 13.91 0.58
C ARG A 57 -10.95 14.59 1.81
N GLN A 58 -11.57 14.39 2.95
CA GLN A 58 -11.11 15.02 4.19
C GLN A 58 -9.73 14.48 4.58
N GLU A 59 -9.58 13.16 4.53
CA GLU A 59 -8.32 12.53 4.88
C GLU A 59 -7.24 12.87 3.86
N ALA A 60 -7.59 12.87 2.57
CA ALA A 60 -6.64 13.22 1.52
C ALA A 60 -6.13 14.64 1.69
N THR A 61 -7.03 15.57 2.04
CA THR A 61 -6.65 16.96 2.27
C THR A 61 -5.72 17.08 3.47
N ARG A 62 -6.01 16.33 4.53
CA ARG A 62 -5.17 16.33 5.73
C ARG A 62 -3.76 15.85 5.42
N ILE A 63 -3.66 14.76 4.67
CA ILE A 63 -2.35 14.22 4.29
C ILE A 63 -1.60 15.19 3.38
N MET A 64 -2.31 15.78 2.42
CA MET A 64 -1.70 16.76 1.51
C MET A 64 -1.11 17.93 2.28
N LEU A 65 -1.85 18.46 3.26
CA LEU A 65 -1.35 19.57 4.05
C LEU A 65 -0.15 19.17 4.90
N HIS A 66 -0.16 17.93 5.40
CA HIS A 66 0.98 17.42 6.16
C HIS A 66 2.24 17.34 5.29
N VAL A 67 2.10 16.81 4.07
CA VAL A 67 3.20 16.73 3.13
C VAL A 67 3.72 18.13 2.82
N HIS A 68 2.81 19.07 2.60
CA HIS A 68 3.20 20.45 2.27
C HIS A 68 3.99 21.09 3.40
N ARG A 69 3.57 20.87 4.64
CA ARG A 69 4.18 21.53 5.81
C ARG A 69 5.45 20.83 6.29
N ARG A 70 5.49 19.52 6.19
CA ARG A 70 6.59 18.73 6.75
C ARG A 70 7.57 18.21 5.70
N GLY A 71 7.20 18.32 4.43
CA GLY A 71 8.05 17.87 3.34
C GLY A 71 7.85 16.44 2.94
N VAL A 72 7.22 15.61 3.79
CA VAL A 72 6.98 14.20 3.51
C VAL A 72 5.77 13.75 4.31
N GLY A 73 5.02 12.79 3.76
CA GLY A 73 3.89 12.21 4.46
C GLY A 73 3.64 10.79 4.04
N ILE A 74 2.99 10.03 4.90
CA ILE A 74 2.68 8.64 4.65
C ILE A 74 1.32 8.55 3.95
N CYS A 75 1.30 7.88 2.79
CA CYS A 75 0.07 7.68 2.04
C CYS A 75 -0.64 6.39 2.45
N GLY A 76 0.11 5.39 2.88
CA GLY A 76 -0.43 4.12 3.29
C GLY A 76 0.68 3.14 3.58
N VAL A 77 0.30 1.97 4.13
CA VAL A 77 1.25 0.93 4.49
C VAL A 77 0.79 -0.37 3.84
N TYR A 78 1.68 -1.04 3.14
CA TYR A 78 1.35 -2.19 2.29
C TYR A 78 2.49 -3.21 2.32
N THR A 79 2.23 -4.39 1.78
CA THR A 79 3.33 -5.31 1.49
C THR A 79 4.23 -4.68 0.44
N TYR A 80 5.45 -5.20 0.32
CA TYR A 80 6.43 -4.61 -0.59
C TYR A 80 5.91 -4.49 -2.02
N GLU A 81 5.31 -5.57 -2.54
CA GLU A 81 4.86 -5.57 -3.93
C GLU A 81 3.75 -4.56 -4.18
N VAL A 82 2.82 -4.47 -3.24
CA VAL A 82 1.74 -3.50 -3.37
C VAL A 82 2.27 -2.08 -3.25
N ALA A 83 3.17 -1.84 -2.29
CA ALA A 83 3.78 -0.52 -2.11
C ALA A 83 4.52 -0.08 -3.37
N GLU A 84 5.31 -0.99 -3.95
CA GLU A 84 6.07 -0.70 -5.16
C GLU A 84 5.14 -0.37 -6.33
N THR A 85 4.06 -1.12 -6.46
CA THR A 85 3.07 -0.88 -7.50
C THR A 85 2.43 0.51 -7.32
N LYS A 86 2.08 0.86 -6.07
CA LYS A 86 1.50 2.17 -5.79
C LYS A 86 2.44 3.29 -6.18
N VAL A 87 3.71 3.17 -5.79
CA VAL A 87 4.72 4.19 -6.12
C VAL A 87 4.81 4.37 -7.65
N THR A 88 4.89 3.26 -8.38
CA THR A 88 4.99 3.31 -9.84
C THR A 88 3.75 3.94 -10.45
N GLN A 89 2.56 3.54 -10.00
CA GLN A 89 1.31 4.08 -10.53
C GLN A 89 1.20 5.58 -10.31
N VAL A 90 1.56 6.03 -9.12
CA VAL A 90 1.47 7.45 -8.78
C VAL A 90 2.44 8.27 -9.63
N MET A 91 3.69 7.83 -9.72
CA MET A 91 4.67 8.59 -10.48
C MET A 91 4.39 8.59 -11.97
N ASP A 92 3.89 7.47 -12.51
CA ASP A 92 3.51 7.42 -13.92
C ASP A 92 2.35 8.37 -14.20
N PHE A 93 1.34 8.36 -13.33
CA PHE A 93 0.18 9.23 -13.49
C PHE A 93 0.58 10.70 -13.39
N ALA A 94 1.44 11.02 -12.43
CA ALA A 94 1.93 12.39 -12.27
C ALA A 94 2.69 12.84 -13.52
N ARG A 95 3.54 11.97 -14.05
CA ARG A 95 4.32 12.27 -15.25
C ARG A 95 3.43 12.52 -16.46
N GLN A 96 2.36 11.72 -16.58
CA GLN A 96 1.40 11.91 -17.67
C GLN A 96 0.73 13.28 -17.61
N HIS A 97 0.63 13.84 -16.42
CA HIS A 97 0.04 15.17 -16.21
C HIS A 97 1.10 16.24 -16.05
N GLN A 98 2.35 15.88 -16.34
CA GLN A 98 3.48 16.81 -16.34
C GLN A 98 3.73 17.43 -14.97
N HIS A 99 3.55 16.64 -13.92
CA HIS A 99 3.87 17.06 -12.56
C HIS A 99 5.06 16.26 -12.05
N PRO A 100 6.00 16.90 -11.34
CA PRO A 100 7.21 16.22 -10.87
C PRO A 100 7.04 15.51 -9.53
N LEU A 101 5.82 15.17 -9.16
CA LEU A 101 5.51 14.53 -7.89
C LEU A 101 6.32 13.25 -7.72
N GLN A 102 6.92 13.08 -6.56
CA GLN A 102 7.73 11.91 -6.24
C GLN A 102 7.14 11.15 -5.06
N CYS A 103 7.19 9.84 -5.18
CA CYS A 103 6.86 8.93 -4.08
C CYS A 103 8.01 7.96 -3.91
N THR A 104 8.14 7.45 -2.70
CA THR A 104 9.12 6.41 -2.42
C THR A 104 8.50 5.46 -1.40
N LEU A 105 9.21 4.38 -1.11
CA LEU A 105 8.74 3.47 -0.09
C LEU A 105 9.86 3.21 0.91
N GLU A 106 9.46 2.88 2.11
CA GLU A 106 10.39 2.68 3.21
C GLU A 106 9.83 1.59 4.10
N LYS A 107 10.70 0.70 4.58
CA LYS A 107 10.25 -0.36 5.46
C LYS A 107 9.64 0.23 6.71
N ASP A 108 8.48 -0.31 7.08
CA ASP A 108 7.73 0.18 8.23
C ASP A 108 8.34 -0.27 9.54
#